data_f12a64a6406f34bfb0da2f6e3140cb64
#
_entry.id   f12a64a6406f34bfb0da2f6e3140cb64
#
_cell.length_a   1.000
_cell.length_b   1.000
_cell.length_c   1.000
_cell.angle_alpha   90.00
_cell.angle_beta   90.00
_cell.angle_gamma   90.00
#
_symmetry.space_group_name_H-M   'P 1'
#
loop_
_entity.id
_entity.type
_entity.pdbx_description
1 polymer ?
#
loop_
_entity_poly.entity_id
_entity_poly.type
_entity_poly.pdbx_seq_one_letter_code
_entity_poly.pdbx_strand_id
1 'polypeptide(L)'
;MAVDFPTGTADFRMRFYNADGTEAEMCGNGARCIARYAFEKGIAGEQMTIETVAGDVPAWRLSAKHYKVTLNPPTVTTFDQAYPNPMVSFVDYVELGDPGIPHAVVHYPGLAETELEQLAELAKEIRYWEVFPKGANVNFYEEDDKGDLIVRTYERGVEGFTYACGTGSGATAYVVTKRHQQSAANVLLHVLGGELTVEVDVDQGALELIGDAVMVSEGLILDENLTV
;
A
#
# COMPACT_ATOMS: atom_id res chain seq x y z
N MET A 1 -9.58 1.51 13.81
CA MET A 1 -8.66 2.66 13.65
C MET A 1 -9.18 3.80 14.52
N ALA A 2 -8.29 4.51 15.22
CA ALA A 2 -8.65 5.62 16.10
C ALA A 2 -7.64 6.77 15.97
N VAL A 3 -8.10 7.98 16.22
CA VAL A 3 -7.26 9.18 16.41
C VAL A 3 -6.97 9.32 17.90
N ASP A 4 -5.71 9.55 18.23
CA ASP A 4 -5.24 9.76 19.60
C ASP A 4 -4.32 10.99 19.66
N PHE A 5 -3.98 11.43 20.87
CA PHE A 5 -2.99 12.49 21.05
C PHE A 5 -1.59 11.97 20.65
N PRO A 6 -0.78 12.79 19.96
CA PRO A 6 0.57 12.42 19.60
C PRO A 6 1.45 12.35 20.85
N THR A 7 2.48 11.52 20.81
CA THR A 7 3.50 11.45 21.87
C THR A 7 4.70 12.37 21.60
N GLY A 8 4.84 12.81 20.34
CA GLY A 8 5.90 13.67 19.83
C GLY A 8 5.39 15.00 19.28
N THR A 9 5.95 15.42 18.16
CA THR A 9 5.66 16.69 17.48
C THR A 9 4.66 16.57 16.33
N ALA A 10 4.13 15.37 16.06
CA ALA A 10 3.10 15.13 15.06
C ALA A 10 1.79 15.85 15.41
N ASP A 11 0.93 16.05 14.42
CA ASP A 11 -0.37 16.70 14.63
C ASP A 11 -1.34 15.81 15.41
N PHE A 12 -1.29 14.49 15.14
CA PHE A 12 -2.08 13.48 15.86
C PHE A 12 -1.46 12.09 15.67
N ARG A 13 -1.94 11.12 16.46
CA ARG A 13 -1.54 9.72 16.35
C ARG A 13 -2.64 8.87 15.75
N MET A 14 -2.28 8.04 14.77
CA MET A 14 -3.12 6.98 14.25
C MET A 14 -2.90 5.68 15.01
N ARG A 15 -3.95 5.14 15.61
CA ARG A 15 -3.95 3.76 16.14
C ARG A 15 -4.71 2.86 15.18
N PHE A 16 -4.01 1.95 14.56
CA PHE A 16 -4.57 1.01 13.60
C PHE A 16 -4.50 -0.41 14.14
N TYR A 17 -5.61 -1.14 14.07
CA TYR A 17 -5.73 -2.46 14.64
C TYR A 17 -6.08 -3.50 13.57
N ASN A 18 -5.43 -4.64 13.60
CA ASN A 18 -5.76 -5.83 12.84
C ASN A 18 -7.08 -6.45 13.32
N ALA A 19 -7.63 -7.39 12.55
CA ALA A 19 -8.87 -8.08 12.90
C ALA A 19 -8.76 -8.91 14.20
N ASP A 20 -7.56 -9.32 14.58
CA ASP A 20 -7.27 -10.05 15.82
C ASP A 20 -7.10 -9.13 17.06
N GLY A 21 -7.22 -7.80 16.86
CA GLY A 21 -7.06 -6.79 17.91
C GLY A 21 -5.63 -6.34 18.17
N THR A 22 -4.62 -6.89 17.49
CA THR A 22 -3.25 -6.42 17.59
C THR A 22 -3.07 -5.07 16.90
N GLU A 23 -2.27 -4.16 17.48
CA GLU A 23 -1.96 -2.87 16.85
C GLU A 23 -1.00 -3.11 15.67
N ALA A 24 -1.39 -2.64 14.49
CA ALA A 24 -0.56 -2.72 13.30
C ALA A 24 0.32 -1.47 13.15
N GLU A 25 1.47 -1.65 12.50
CA GLU A 25 2.49 -0.62 12.38
C GLU A 25 2.01 0.57 11.55
N MET A 26 1.41 0.33 10.37
CA MET A 26 0.94 1.35 9.44
C MET A 26 0.02 0.74 8.37
N CYS A 27 -0.90 1.55 7.86
CA CYS A 27 -1.75 1.20 6.71
C CYS A 27 -1.93 2.43 5.82
N GLY A 28 -1.41 2.40 4.58
CA GLY A 28 -1.49 3.54 3.66
C GLY A 28 -2.91 3.96 3.31
N ASN A 29 -3.84 3.02 3.16
CA ASN A 29 -5.26 3.29 2.97
C ASN A 29 -5.88 3.94 4.21
N GLY A 30 -5.55 3.40 5.39
CA GLY A 30 -5.98 3.95 6.68
C GLY A 30 -5.45 5.35 6.92
N ALA A 31 -4.17 5.61 6.59
CA ALA A 31 -3.56 6.93 6.74
C ALA A 31 -4.26 8.00 5.90
N ARG A 32 -4.65 7.71 4.64
CA ARG A 32 -5.45 8.65 3.84
C ARG A 32 -6.84 8.92 4.44
N CYS A 33 -7.50 7.87 4.92
CA CYS A 33 -8.82 8.01 5.55
C CYS A 33 -8.77 8.85 6.83
N ILE A 34 -7.77 8.59 7.69
CA ILE A 34 -7.64 9.31 8.95
C ILE A 34 -7.15 10.76 8.74
N ALA A 35 -6.31 10.99 7.71
CA ALA A 35 -5.92 12.35 7.30
C ALA A 35 -7.13 13.18 6.89
N ARG A 36 -8.05 12.60 6.10
CA ARG A 36 -9.32 13.25 5.77
C ARG A 36 -10.15 13.54 7.03
N TYR A 37 -10.32 12.55 7.89
CA TYR A 37 -11.07 12.72 9.12
C TYR A 37 -10.48 13.84 9.99
N ALA A 38 -9.17 13.87 10.17
CA ALA A 38 -8.49 14.87 10.96
C ALA A 38 -8.68 16.29 10.40
N PHE A 39 -8.60 16.45 9.08
CA PHE A 39 -8.88 17.71 8.41
C PHE A 39 -10.34 18.17 8.61
N GLU A 40 -11.31 17.29 8.32
CA GLU A 40 -12.75 17.60 8.42
C GLU A 40 -13.18 17.93 9.86
N LYS A 41 -12.51 17.37 10.87
CA LYS A 41 -12.75 17.65 12.29
C LYS A 41 -11.91 18.79 12.86
N GLY A 42 -11.09 19.46 12.05
CA GLY A 42 -10.23 20.56 12.49
C GLY A 42 -9.11 20.13 13.45
N ILE A 43 -8.72 18.86 13.44
CA ILE A 43 -7.61 18.31 14.23
C ILE A 43 -6.27 18.70 13.61
N ALA A 44 -6.18 18.68 12.28
CA ALA A 44 -4.99 19.03 11.52
C ALA A 44 -5.33 19.89 10.29
N GLY A 45 -4.30 20.56 9.72
CA GLY A 45 -4.43 21.37 8.50
C GLY A 45 -4.35 20.55 7.21
N GLU A 46 -4.17 21.25 6.07
CA GLU A 46 -4.01 20.58 4.75
C GLU A 46 -2.69 19.80 4.63
N GLN A 47 -1.66 20.25 5.34
CA GLN A 47 -0.41 19.49 5.53
C GLN A 47 -0.39 19.02 6.97
N MET A 48 -0.08 17.78 7.18
CA MET A 48 -0.11 17.17 8.50
C MET A 48 0.93 16.05 8.64
N THR A 49 1.30 15.78 9.88
CA THR A 49 2.16 14.67 10.25
C THR A 49 1.37 13.71 11.14
N ILE A 50 1.30 12.46 10.76
CA ILE A 50 0.59 11.39 11.47
C ILE A 50 1.62 10.55 12.22
N GLU A 51 1.57 10.53 13.54
CA GLU A 51 2.36 9.58 14.33
C GLU A 51 1.77 8.18 14.17
N THR A 52 2.61 7.20 13.82
CA THR A 52 2.26 5.78 13.72
C THR A 52 3.26 4.91 14.45
N VAL A 53 2.98 3.62 14.62
CA VAL A 53 3.95 2.67 15.19
C VAL A 53 5.20 2.55 14.31
N ALA A 54 5.06 2.73 12.99
CA ALA A 54 6.16 2.71 12.02
C ALA A 54 6.92 4.06 11.92
N GLY A 55 6.58 5.06 12.74
CA GLY A 55 7.15 6.39 12.72
C GLY A 55 6.18 7.45 12.18
N ASP A 56 6.69 8.66 11.99
CA ASP A 56 5.91 9.79 11.51
C ASP A 56 5.66 9.70 10.00
N VAL A 57 4.40 9.85 9.62
CA VAL A 57 3.94 9.79 8.22
C VAL A 57 3.44 11.16 7.79
N PRO A 58 4.16 11.88 6.91
CA PRO A 58 3.66 13.08 6.27
C PRO A 58 2.44 12.79 5.41
N ALA A 59 1.45 13.66 5.48
CA ALA A 59 0.23 13.56 4.69
C ALA A 59 -0.24 14.94 4.21
N TRP A 60 -0.90 14.97 3.05
CA TRP A 60 -1.41 16.18 2.43
C TRP A 60 -2.82 15.97 1.90
N ARG A 61 -3.64 16.98 2.12
CA ARG A 61 -4.92 17.12 1.43
C ARG A 61 -4.67 17.79 0.09
N LEU A 62 -4.93 17.11 -1.00
CA LEU A 62 -4.78 17.64 -2.36
C LEU A 62 -6.09 18.25 -2.88
N SER A 63 -7.23 17.67 -2.46
CA SER A 63 -8.57 18.17 -2.79
C SER A 63 -9.59 17.70 -1.74
N ALA A 64 -10.86 17.92 -2.00
CA ALA A 64 -11.93 17.49 -1.09
C ALA A 64 -11.94 15.98 -0.82
N LYS A 65 -11.43 15.16 -1.74
CA LYS A 65 -11.43 13.69 -1.63
C LYS A 65 -10.05 13.05 -1.78
N HIS A 66 -9.09 13.73 -2.42
CA HIS A 66 -7.77 13.19 -2.69
C HIS A 66 -6.80 13.55 -1.59
N TYR A 67 -6.13 12.54 -1.06
CA TYR A 67 -5.12 12.65 -0.02
C TYR A 67 -3.85 11.91 -0.43
N LYS A 68 -2.72 12.50 -0.09
CA LYS A 68 -1.38 11.96 -0.32
C LYS A 68 -0.75 11.60 1.03
N VAL A 69 -0.07 10.44 1.08
CA VAL A 69 0.69 10.00 2.26
C VAL A 69 2.03 9.43 1.82
N THR A 70 3.07 9.71 2.58
CA THR A 70 4.38 9.10 2.35
C THR A 70 4.35 7.63 2.78
N LEU A 71 4.86 6.75 1.92
CA LEU A 71 5.12 5.35 2.25
C LEU A 71 6.55 5.19 2.75
N ASN A 72 6.82 4.08 3.45
CA ASN A 72 8.17 3.73 3.82
C ASN A 72 9.04 3.51 2.57
N PRO A 73 10.32 3.92 2.61
CA PRO A 73 11.22 3.77 1.46
C PRO A 73 11.57 2.30 1.19
N PRO A 74 11.98 1.97 -0.05
CA PRO A 74 12.56 0.66 -0.36
C PRO A 74 13.87 0.46 0.39
N THR A 75 13.99 -0.62 1.14
CA THR A 75 15.18 -0.96 1.94
C THR A 75 15.94 -2.18 1.41
N VAL A 76 15.21 -3.12 0.81
CA VAL A 76 15.77 -4.31 0.16
C VAL A 76 15.18 -4.41 -1.25
N THR A 77 16.03 -4.63 -2.24
CA THR A 77 15.58 -4.85 -3.62
C THR A 77 16.39 -5.98 -4.28
N THR A 78 15.72 -6.94 -4.88
CA THR A 78 16.32 -7.99 -5.69
C THR A 78 15.49 -8.17 -6.96
N PHE A 79 16.13 -7.95 -8.11
CA PHE A 79 15.46 -8.03 -9.41
C PHE A 79 15.76 -9.35 -10.12
N ASP A 80 14.89 -9.72 -11.07
CA ASP A 80 15.08 -10.82 -12.01
C ASP A 80 15.32 -12.18 -11.34
N GLN A 81 14.64 -12.46 -10.24
CA GLN A 81 14.71 -13.78 -9.62
C GLN A 81 13.95 -14.78 -10.49
N ALA A 82 14.69 -15.73 -11.10
CA ALA A 82 14.11 -16.75 -11.97
C ALA A 82 13.09 -17.61 -11.20
N TYR A 83 11.87 -17.67 -11.72
CA TYR A 83 10.79 -18.45 -11.12
C TYR A 83 10.45 -19.65 -12.02
N PRO A 84 10.34 -20.87 -11.48
CA PRO A 84 10.16 -22.08 -12.27
C PRO A 84 8.71 -22.30 -12.74
N ASN A 85 8.13 -21.29 -13.41
CA ASN A 85 6.77 -21.36 -13.94
C ASN A 85 6.72 -20.74 -15.34
N PRO A 86 6.12 -21.40 -16.35
CA PRO A 86 6.09 -20.90 -17.73
C PRO A 86 5.30 -19.60 -17.92
N MET A 87 4.40 -19.27 -17.00
CA MET A 87 3.58 -18.04 -17.05
C MET A 87 4.31 -16.83 -16.44
N VAL A 88 5.37 -17.08 -15.65
CA VAL A 88 6.13 -16.05 -14.93
C VAL A 88 7.61 -16.22 -15.22
N SER A 89 8.20 -15.28 -15.93
CA SER A 89 9.61 -15.36 -16.30
C SER A 89 10.55 -15.07 -15.12
N PHE A 90 10.16 -14.11 -14.27
CA PHE A 90 10.93 -13.69 -13.10
C PHE A 90 10.01 -13.01 -12.08
N VAL A 91 10.49 -12.92 -10.86
CA VAL A 91 9.86 -12.21 -9.75
C VAL A 91 10.84 -11.15 -9.24
N ASP A 92 10.39 -9.92 -9.11
CA ASP A 92 11.13 -8.87 -8.43
C ASP A 92 10.72 -8.83 -6.96
N TYR A 93 11.67 -8.55 -6.09
CA TYR A 93 11.42 -8.48 -4.66
C TYR A 93 11.81 -7.13 -4.10
N VAL A 94 10.92 -6.53 -3.31
CA VAL A 94 11.14 -5.24 -2.64
C VAL A 94 10.63 -5.33 -1.20
N GLU A 95 11.42 -4.89 -0.23
CA GLU A 95 10.92 -4.60 1.12
C GLU A 95 10.79 -3.08 1.30
N LEU A 96 9.67 -2.63 1.85
CA LEU A 96 9.42 -1.24 2.20
C LEU A 96 9.51 -1.05 3.71
N GLY A 97 10.42 -0.18 4.16
CA GLY A 97 10.65 0.14 5.58
C GLY A 97 11.65 -0.77 6.28
N ASP A 98 11.84 -0.53 7.60
CA ASP A 98 12.67 -1.32 8.50
C ASP A 98 11.99 -1.39 9.89
N PRO A 99 11.46 -2.56 10.30
CA PRO A 99 11.43 -3.84 9.58
C PRO A 99 10.64 -3.75 8.27
N GLY A 100 11.16 -4.39 7.19
CA GLY A 100 10.61 -4.28 5.86
C GLY A 100 9.31 -5.09 5.65
N ILE A 101 8.34 -4.49 4.96
CA ILE A 101 7.15 -5.17 4.45
C ILE A 101 7.52 -5.79 3.10
N PRO A 102 7.52 -7.14 2.97
CA PRO A 102 7.99 -7.81 1.76
C PRO A 102 6.93 -7.85 0.67
N HIS A 103 7.36 -7.51 -0.55
CA HIS A 103 6.56 -7.54 -1.76
C HIS A 103 7.28 -8.30 -2.87
N ALA A 104 6.62 -9.30 -3.45
CA ALA A 104 6.94 -9.89 -4.73
C ALA A 104 6.16 -9.15 -5.82
N VAL A 105 6.84 -8.65 -6.84
CA VAL A 105 6.26 -7.92 -7.97
C VAL A 105 6.44 -8.75 -9.23
N VAL A 106 5.35 -9.06 -9.92
CA VAL A 106 5.28 -10.06 -10.97
C VAL A 106 4.60 -9.47 -12.20
N HIS A 107 5.34 -9.34 -13.29
CA HIS A 107 4.73 -9.01 -14.58
C HIS A 107 3.93 -10.22 -15.09
N TYR A 108 2.65 -10.01 -15.37
CA TYR A 108 1.73 -11.05 -15.81
C TYR A 108 0.91 -10.56 -17.01
N PRO A 109 1.31 -10.90 -18.25
CA PRO A 109 0.58 -10.51 -19.45
C PRO A 109 -0.82 -11.11 -19.48
N GLY A 110 -1.82 -10.29 -19.84
CA GLY A 110 -3.23 -10.69 -19.87
C GLY A 110 -3.92 -10.62 -18.51
N LEU A 111 -3.32 -9.91 -17.55
CA LEU A 111 -3.86 -9.76 -16.18
C LEU A 111 -5.26 -9.13 -16.19
N ALA A 112 -5.51 -8.18 -17.09
CA ALA A 112 -6.80 -7.50 -17.20
C ALA A 112 -7.97 -8.46 -17.45
N GLU A 113 -7.73 -9.52 -18.22
CA GLU A 113 -8.73 -10.50 -18.64
C GLU A 113 -8.70 -11.78 -17.78
N THR A 114 -7.78 -11.85 -16.79
CA THR A 114 -7.58 -13.05 -15.97
C THR A 114 -8.46 -12.98 -14.73
N GLU A 115 -9.26 -14.02 -14.50
CA GLU A 115 -10.04 -14.16 -13.28
C GLU A 115 -9.14 -14.44 -12.08
N LEU A 116 -9.45 -13.84 -10.91
CA LEU A 116 -8.61 -13.93 -9.72
C LEU A 116 -8.42 -15.36 -9.22
N GLU A 117 -9.44 -16.21 -9.40
CA GLU A 117 -9.42 -17.63 -9.03
C GLU A 117 -8.34 -18.39 -9.78
N GLN A 118 -8.03 -18.00 -11.03
CA GLN A 118 -6.98 -18.62 -11.85
C GLN A 118 -5.58 -18.23 -11.36
N LEU A 119 -5.46 -17.05 -10.72
CA LEU A 119 -4.19 -16.56 -10.15
C LEU A 119 -3.94 -17.07 -8.74
N ALA A 120 -4.97 -17.56 -8.04
CA ALA A 120 -4.91 -17.81 -6.60
C ALA A 120 -3.83 -18.83 -6.22
N GLU A 121 -3.71 -19.93 -6.94
CA GLU A 121 -2.69 -20.95 -6.66
C GLU A 121 -1.28 -20.42 -6.94
N LEU A 122 -1.06 -19.74 -8.06
CA LEU A 122 0.22 -19.13 -8.39
C LEU A 122 0.61 -18.05 -7.36
N ALA A 123 -0.36 -17.22 -6.96
CA ALA A 123 -0.15 -16.22 -5.92
C ALA A 123 0.30 -16.85 -4.61
N LYS A 124 -0.35 -17.95 -4.20
CA LYS A 124 -0.02 -18.68 -2.99
C LYS A 124 1.36 -19.35 -3.07
N GLU A 125 1.71 -19.94 -4.23
CA GLU A 125 3.04 -20.51 -4.44
C GLU A 125 4.13 -19.44 -4.27
N ILE A 126 3.98 -18.28 -4.92
CA ILE A 126 4.95 -17.17 -4.81
C ILE A 126 4.95 -16.59 -3.39
N ARG A 127 3.77 -16.46 -2.76
CA ARG A 127 3.62 -15.99 -1.38
C ARG A 127 4.47 -16.77 -0.38
N TYR A 128 4.61 -18.08 -0.59
CA TYR A 128 5.37 -19.01 0.26
C TYR A 128 6.65 -19.50 -0.39
N TRP A 129 7.10 -18.88 -1.47
CA TRP A 129 8.33 -19.30 -2.15
C TRP A 129 9.52 -19.26 -1.18
N GLU A 130 10.30 -20.34 -1.14
CA GLU A 130 11.38 -20.57 -0.16
C GLU A 130 12.45 -19.47 -0.13
N VAL A 131 12.61 -18.71 -1.23
CA VAL A 131 13.56 -17.58 -1.30
C VAL A 131 13.07 -16.37 -0.50
N PHE A 132 11.82 -16.34 -0.05
CA PHE A 132 11.23 -15.28 0.76
C PHE A 132 11.01 -15.76 2.20
N PRO A 133 12.01 -15.67 3.11
CA PRO A 133 11.94 -16.27 4.44
C PRO A 133 10.80 -15.73 5.31
N LYS A 134 10.34 -14.50 5.04
CA LYS A 134 9.17 -13.88 5.71
C LYS A 134 7.88 -14.12 4.90
N GLY A 135 7.95 -14.79 3.74
CA GLY A 135 6.94 -14.75 2.69
C GLY A 135 6.79 -13.33 2.12
N ALA A 136 5.90 -13.13 1.14
CA ALA A 136 5.69 -11.82 0.53
C ALA A 136 4.21 -11.55 0.24
N ASN A 137 3.81 -10.28 0.17
CA ASN A 137 2.62 -9.88 -0.58
C ASN A 137 2.94 -10.05 -2.07
N VAL A 138 2.05 -10.61 -2.86
CA VAL A 138 2.28 -10.85 -4.28
C VAL A 138 1.47 -9.87 -5.11
N ASN A 139 2.19 -9.05 -5.88
CA ASN A 139 1.59 -8.00 -6.70
C ASN A 139 1.79 -8.37 -8.17
N PHE A 140 0.76 -8.88 -8.81
CA PHE A 140 0.74 -9.05 -10.26
C PHE A 140 0.46 -7.71 -10.91
N TYR A 141 1.18 -7.40 -12.00
CA TYR A 141 0.94 -6.21 -12.77
C TYR A 141 1.03 -6.44 -14.27
N GLU A 142 0.32 -5.60 -15.00
CA GLU A 142 0.37 -5.45 -16.45
C GLU A 142 0.30 -3.97 -16.79
N GLU A 143 1.01 -3.53 -17.82
CA GLU A 143 0.91 -2.18 -18.35
C GLU A 143 -0.14 -2.15 -19.47
N ASP A 144 -1.04 -1.18 -19.42
CA ASP A 144 -1.98 -0.93 -20.50
C ASP A 144 -1.36 -0.10 -21.65
N ASP A 145 -2.12 0.12 -22.71
CA ASP A 145 -1.66 0.88 -23.90
C ASP A 145 -1.28 2.35 -23.59
N LYS A 146 -1.65 2.88 -22.42
CA LYS A 146 -1.32 4.24 -21.98
C LYS A 146 -0.11 4.27 -21.05
N GLY A 147 0.37 3.12 -20.62
CA GLY A 147 1.42 2.97 -19.60
C GLY A 147 0.89 3.04 -18.17
N ASP A 148 -0.43 2.96 -17.97
CA ASP A 148 -1.02 2.82 -16.64
C ASP A 148 -0.93 1.36 -16.20
N LEU A 149 -0.83 1.10 -14.88
CA LEU A 149 -0.67 -0.25 -14.36
C LEU A 149 -2.00 -0.84 -13.92
N ILE A 150 -2.33 -2.02 -14.41
CA ILE A 150 -3.35 -2.88 -13.82
C ILE A 150 -2.66 -3.72 -12.74
N VAL A 151 -3.16 -3.68 -11.50
CA VAL A 151 -2.52 -4.37 -10.37
C VAL A 151 -3.51 -5.23 -9.61
N ARG A 152 -3.07 -6.45 -9.24
CA ARG A 152 -3.81 -7.39 -8.39
C ARG A 152 -2.90 -7.89 -7.28
N THR A 153 -3.28 -7.63 -6.03
CA THR A 153 -2.45 -7.98 -4.87
C THR A 153 -3.08 -9.08 -4.05
N TYR A 154 -2.32 -10.17 -3.88
CA TYR A 154 -2.60 -11.23 -2.90
C TYR A 154 -1.83 -10.91 -1.62
N GLU A 155 -2.53 -10.62 -0.54
CA GLU A 155 -1.91 -10.11 0.68
C GLU A 155 -1.52 -11.20 1.67
N ARG A 156 -0.31 -11.07 2.18
CA ARG A 156 0.21 -11.85 3.30
C ARG A 156 -0.60 -11.57 4.58
N GLY A 157 -1.09 -12.63 5.22
CA GLY A 157 -1.89 -12.53 6.43
C GLY A 157 -3.40 -12.42 6.18
N VAL A 158 -3.81 -11.93 5.01
CA VAL A 158 -5.19 -12.04 4.51
C VAL A 158 -5.35 -13.36 3.76
N GLU A 159 -4.30 -13.80 3.09
CA GLU A 159 -4.22 -15.01 2.27
C GLU A 159 -5.29 -15.03 1.16
N GLY A 160 -5.44 -13.89 0.49
CA GLY A 160 -6.39 -13.65 -0.58
C GLY A 160 -6.14 -12.35 -1.32
N PHE A 161 -6.81 -12.17 -2.46
CA PHE A 161 -6.78 -10.91 -3.20
C PHE A 161 -7.58 -9.85 -2.45
N THR A 162 -6.99 -8.64 -2.34
CA THR A 162 -7.60 -7.49 -1.67
C THR A 162 -7.97 -6.40 -2.67
N TYR A 163 -8.85 -5.52 -2.27
CA TYR A 163 -9.28 -4.41 -3.13
C TYR A 163 -8.15 -3.42 -3.43
N ALA A 164 -7.24 -3.19 -2.47
CA ALA A 164 -6.07 -2.33 -2.66
C ALA A 164 -5.05 -2.55 -1.53
N CYS A 165 -3.79 -2.72 -1.90
CA CYS A 165 -2.65 -2.71 -1.00
C CYS A 165 -1.79 -1.47 -1.28
N GLY A 166 -1.72 -0.52 -0.34
CA GLY A 166 -1.00 0.73 -0.54
C GLY A 166 0.51 0.52 -0.72
N THR A 167 1.12 -0.30 0.15
CA THR A 167 2.55 -0.64 0.05
C THR A 167 2.85 -1.51 -1.17
N GLY A 168 1.92 -2.41 -1.55
CA GLY A 168 2.02 -3.18 -2.79
C GLY A 168 2.00 -2.31 -4.04
N SER A 169 1.13 -1.28 -4.07
CA SER A 169 1.11 -0.28 -5.14
C SER A 169 2.42 0.50 -5.20
N GLY A 170 2.96 0.92 -4.04
CA GLY A 170 4.26 1.59 -3.94
C GLY A 170 5.42 0.72 -4.46
N ALA A 171 5.49 -0.54 -4.03
CA ALA A 171 6.51 -1.49 -4.48
C ALA A 171 6.42 -1.75 -6.00
N THR A 172 5.21 -1.92 -6.54
CA THR A 172 5.00 -2.14 -7.98
C THR A 172 5.42 -0.92 -8.79
N ALA A 173 4.98 0.28 -8.40
CA ALA A 173 5.36 1.52 -9.07
C ALA A 173 6.89 1.74 -9.05
N TYR A 174 7.54 1.48 -7.93
CA TYR A 174 9.00 1.56 -7.80
C TYR A 174 9.72 0.60 -8.77
N VAL A 175 9.30 -0.66 -8.81
CA VAL A 175 9.88 -1.68 -9.69
C VAL A 175 9.74 -1.27 -11.16
N VAL A 176 8.56 -0.88 -11.59
CA VAL A 176 8.28 -0.49 -12.98
C VAL A 176 9.08 0.75 -13.36
N THR A 177 9.13 1.79 -12.49
CA THR A 177 9.94 3.00 -12.73
C THR A 177 11.42 2.65 -12.92
N LYS A 178 11.97 1.74 -12.10
CA LYS A 178 13.35 1.27 -12.26
C LYS A 178 13.56 0.46 -13.54
N ARG A 179 12.61 -0.39 -13.92
CA ARG A 179 12.68 -1.18 -15.17
C ARG A 179 12.67 -0.28 -16.40
N HIS A 180 11.94 0.82 -16.35
CA HIS A 180 11.94 1.85 -17.39
C HIS A 180 13.17 2.76 -17.34
N GLN A 181 14.11 2.53 -16.43
CA GLN A 181 15.34 3.32 -16.24
C GLN A 181 15.04 4.80 -15.97
N GLN A 182 13.94 5.10 -15.31
CA GLN A 182 13.55 6.44 -14.91
C GLN A 182 14.02 6.73 -13.48
N SER A 183 14.42 7.96 -13.19
CA SER A 183 14.76 8.41 -11.84
C SER A 183 13.53 8.84 -11.04
N ALA A 184 12.46 9.25 -11.72
CA ALA A 184 11.19 9.63 -11.11
C ALA A 184 10.03 9.36 -12.06
N ALA A 185 8.85 9.07 -11.51
CA ALA A 185 7.60 8.87 -12.24
C ALA A 185 6.37 9.17 -11.40
N ASN A 186 5.27 9.50 -12.08
CA ASN A 186 3.92 9.47 -11.52
C ASN A 186 3.20 8.28 -12.16
N VAL A 187 2.97 7.24 -11.37
CA VAL A 187 2.42 5.98 -11.86
C VAL A 187 0.96 5.88 -11.44
N LEU A 188 0.05 5.77 -12.42
CA LEU A 188 -1.35 5.47 -12.18
C LEU A 188 -1.55 3.95 -12.11
N LEU A 189 -2.27 3.48 -11.09
CA LEU A 189 -2.54 2.06 -10.87
C LEU A 189 -4.05 1.82 -10.77
N HIS A 190 -4.55 0.91 -11.60
CA HIS A 190 -5.91 0.39 -11.56
C HIS A 190 -5.95 -0.87 -10.68
N VAL A 191 -6.34 -0.69 -9.43
CA VAL A 191 -6.53 -1.78 -8.47
C VAL A 191 -8.01 -2.21 -8.42
N LEU A 192 -8.33 -3.32 -7.77
CA LEU A 192 -9.74 -3.78 -7.66
C LEU A 192 -10.65 -2.74 -6.99
N GLY A 193 -10.12 -1.96 -6.06
CA GLY A 193 -10.86 -0.94 -5.30
C GLY A 193 -10.98 0.41 -5.98
N GLY A 194 -10.39 0.61 -7.17
CA GLY A 194 -10.40 1.88 -7.90
C GLY A 194 -9.01 2.29 -8.41
N GLU A 195 -8.69 3.57 -8.32
CA GLU A 195 -7.44 4.13 -8.83
C GLU A 195 -6.57 4.65 -7.68
N LEU A 196 -5.27 4.42 -7.81
CA LEU A 196 -4.23 4.97 -6.96
C LEU A 196 -3.15 5.59 -7.84
N THR A 197 -2.54 6.67 -7.39
CA THR A 197 -1.32 7.19 -8.00
C THR A 197 -0.17 7.06 -7.03
N VAL A 198 1.00 6.66 -7.52
CA VAL A 198 2.24 6.68 -6.74
C VAL A 198 3.23 7.63 -7.41
N GLU A 199 3.64 8.66 -6.68
CA GLU A 199 4.79 9.48 -7.05
C GLU A 199 6.04 8.76 -6.56
N VAL A 200 6.94 8.46 -7.48
CA VAL A 200 8.18 7.71 -7.23
C VAL A 200 9.38 8.62 -7.49
N ASP A 201 10.29 8.70 -6.53
CA ASP A 201 11.65 9.20 -6.72
C ASP A 201 12.62 8.06 -6.39
N VAL A 202 13.20 7.47 -7.41
CA VAL A 202 14.09 6.31 -7.28
C VAL A 202 15.42 6.70 -6.62
N ASP A 203 15.93 7.89 -6.91
CA ASP A 203 17.23 8.34 -6.42
C ASP A 203 17.21 8.63 -4.91
N GLN A 204 16.06 9.12 -4.42
CA GLN A 204 15.85 9.36 -2.98
C GLN A 204 15.17 8.18 -2.28
N GLY A 205 14.66 7.21 -3.02
CA GLY A 205 13.84 6.13 -2.47
C GLY A 205 12.50 6.60 -1.92
N ALA A 206 12.00 7.76 -2.38
CA ALA A 206 10.75 8.33 -1.89
C ALA A 206 9.55 7.78 -2.67
N LEU A 207 8.51 7.42 -1.92
CA LEU A 207 7.25 6.90 -2.45
C LEU A 207 6.09 7.66 -1.79
N GLU A 208 5.24 8.29 -2.59
CA GLU A 208 4.07 8.99 -2.11
C GLU A 208 2.80 8.42 -2.74
N LEU A 209 1.91 7.92 -1.91
CA LEU A 209 0.67 7.28 -2.32
C LEU A 209 -0.48 8.28 -2.30
N ILE A 210 -1.12 8.48 -3.45
CA ILE A 210 -2.27 9.35 -3.64
C ILE A 210 -3.50 8.49 -3.95
N GLY A 211 -4.62 8.83 -3.37
CA GLY A 211 -5.89 8.20 -3.66
C GLY A 211 -7.05 8.83 -2.92
N ASP A 212 -8.25 8.39 -3.26
CA ASP A 212 -9.46 8.87 -2.63
C ASP A 212 -9.58 8.39 -1.18
N ALA A 213 -10.17 9.26 -0.39
CA ALA A 213 -10.73 8.94 0.92
C ALA A 213 -12.14 9.54 1.00
N VAL A 214 -13.16 8.71 1.23
CA VAL A 214 -14.56 9.14 1.21
C VAL A 214 -15.20 8.93 2.57
N MET A 215 -15.85 9.98 3.11
CA MET A 215 -16.69 9.83 4.31
C MET A 215 -18.01 9.18 3.90
N VAL A 216 -18.26 7.99 4.42
CA VAL A 216 -19.45 7.19 4.08
C VAL A 216 -20.59 7.47 5.07
N SER A 217 -20.25 7.57 6.35
CA SER A 217 -21.23 7.82 7.41
C SER A 217 -20.57 8.50 8.62
N GLU A 218 -21.37 9.12 9.44
CA GLU A 218 -20.99 9.64 10.76
C GLU A 218 -22.02 9.19 11.79
N GLY A 219 -21.57 8.83 12.98
CA GLY A 219 -22.42 8.37 14.05
C GLY A 219 -21.79 8.58 15.42
N LEU A 220 -22.59 8.49 16.46
CA LEU A 220 -22.17 8.53 17.86
C LEU A 220 -22.37 7.16 18.50
N ILE A 221 -21.30 6.63 19.10
CA ILE A 221 -21.40 5.44 19.93
C ILE A 221 -21.75 5.89 21.35
N LEU A 222 -22.90 5.48 21.84
CA LEU A 222 -23.31 5.69 23.22
C LEU A 222 -22.77 4.56 24.10
N ASP A 223 -22.14 4.94 25.22
CA ASP A 223 -21.43 4.01 26.09
C ASP A 223 -22.29 3.47 27.26
N GLU A 224 -23.61 3.63 27.16
CA GLU A 224 -24.57 3.27 28.23
C GLU A 224 -24.48 1.82 28.72
N ASN A 225 -23.91 0.90 27.93
CA ASN A 225 -23.79 -0.51 28.28
C ASN A 225 -22.40 -1.12 27.90
N LEU A 226 -21.40 -0.30 27.61
CA LEU A 226 -20.03 -0.77 27.44
C LEU A 226 -19.41 -0.99 28.82
N THR A 227 -19.63 -2.17 29.38
CA THR A 227 -18.81 -2.65 30.51
C THR A 227 -17.45 -3.09 29.93
N VAL A 228 -16.43 -2.30 30.19
CA VAL A 228 -15.03 -2.66 29.95
C VAL A 228 -14.54 -3.55 31.11
#